data_c8b72b637d937ce2a705daf9699dab3f
#
_entry.id   c8b72b637d937ce2a705daf9699dab3f
#
_cell.length_a   1.000
_cell.length_b   1.000
_cell.length_c   1.000
_cell.angle_alpha   90.00
_cell.angle_beta   90.00
_cell.angle_gamma   90.00
#
_symmetry.space_group_name_H-M   'P 1'
#
loop_
_entity.id
_entity.type
_entity.pdbx_description
1 polymer ?
#
loop_
_entity_poly.entity_id
_entity_poly.type
_entity_poly.pdbx_seq_one_letter_code
_entity_poly.pdbx_strand_id
1 'polypeptide(L)'
;QITHTPEAEEGLSFGADNRTLVYASERDGNWQLYKAEIERKEDLNFPNATLIKEEVLLPSKTVERMYPKFSPDGKEVAFIEDRIRLKVLNLETNKVRQITDGSTWYSLSGGFNYAWSPDGKWFTLEFIGNKHDPYTDIALVSADGKGELVNLTNSGYTSSSPKWTMDGNAILFTTERYGMRNHASWGSLDDVMMVFVNQDTYDKF
;
A
#
# COMPACT_ATOMS: atom_id res chain seq x y z
N GLN A 1 7.42 19.25 -12.83
CA GLN A 1 7.70 17.87 -13.22
C GLN A 1 8.89 17.38 -12.41
N ILE A 2 8.78 16.23 -11.74
CA ILE A 2 9.83 15.64 -10.91
C ILE A 2 10.71 14.72 -11.76
N THR A 3 10.08 13.91 -12.59
CA THR A 3 10.71 12.98 -13.52
C THR A 3 10.67 13.53 -14.94
N HIS A 4 11.61 13.12 -15.78
CA HIS A 4 11.71 13.55 -17.19
C HIS A 4 11.73 12.35 -18.14
N THR A 5 11.00 11.30 -17.80
CA THR A 5 10.90 10.08 -18.58
C THR A 5 9.55 10.03 -19.32
N PRO A 6 9.48 9.43 -20.50
CA PRO A 6 8.23 9.24 -21.25
C PRO A 6 7.39 8.04 -20.75
N GLU A 7 7.99 7.18 -19.92
CA GLU A 7 7.37 5.96 -19.40
C GLU A 7 6.38 6.26 -18.25
N ALA A 8 5.55 5.26 -17.94
CA ALA A 8 4.59 5.36 -16.87
C ALA A 8 5.24 5.37 -15.47
N GLU A 9 4.61 6.11 -14.56
CA GLU A 9 5.03 6.24 -13.17
C GLU A 9 3.81 6.17 -12.26
N GLU A 10 3.91 5.38 -11.19
CA GLU A 10 2.78 5.11 -10.28
C GLU A 10 3.22 5.05 -8.81
N GLY A 11 2.24 5.11 -7.92
CA GLY A 11 2.41 4.80 -6.50
C GLY A 11 3.31 5.77 -5.75
N LEU A 12 3.10 7.08 -5.92
CA LEU A 12 3.86 8.13 -5.26
C LEU A 12 3.66 8.14 -3.75
N SER A 13 4.76 8.13 -2.99
CA SER A 13 4.74 8.30 -1.53
C SER A 13 5.84 9.24 -1.07
N PHE A 14 5.46 10.30 -0.35
CA PHE A 14 6.42 11.24 0.23
C PHE A 14 6.93 10.74 1.58
N GLY A 15 8.21 10.95 1.83
CA GLY A 15 8.78 10.79 3.16
C GLY A 15 8.27 11.86 4.14
N ALA A 16 8.38 11.58 5.43
CA ALA A 16 7.93 12.50 6.49
C ALA A 16 8.67 13.87 6.47
N ASP A 17 9.83 13.92 5.85
CA ASP A 17 10.62 15.12 5.65
C ASP A 17 10.14 16.03 4.50
N ASN A 18 9.18 15.58 3.70
CA ASN A 18 8.72 16.21 2.46
C ASN A 18 9.84 16.50 1.43
N ARG A 19 11.02 15.93 1.62
CA ARG A 19 12.21 16.08 0.76
C ARG A 19 12.57 14.80 0.02
N THR A 20 11.95 13.70 0.42
CA THR A 20 12.14 12.37 -0.16
C THR A 20 10.83 11.88 -0.75
N LEU A 21 10.90 11.24 -1.90
CA LEU A 21 9.78 10.64 -2.61
C LEU A 21 10.18 9.24 -3.05
N VAL A 22 9.29 8.26 -2.91
CA VAL A 22 9.41 6.96 -3.58
C VAL A 22 8.27 6.77 -4.56
N TYR A 23 8.54 6.12 -5.67
CA TYR A 23 7.58 5.85 -6.74
C TYR A 23 8.03 4.64 -7.55
N ALA A 24 7.12 4.09 -8.35
CA ALA A 24 7.44 3.05 -9.32
C ALA A 24 7.49 3.64 -10.74
N SER A 25 8.42 3.18 -11.58
CA SER A 25 8.56 3.58 -12.99
C SER A 25 8.94 2.40 -13.87
N GLU A 26 8.45 2.41 -15.11
CA GLU A 26 8.79 1.42 -16.14
C GLU A 26 10.04 1.78 -16.97
N ARG A 27 10.73 2.87 -16.64
CA ARG A 27 11.83 3.43 -17.47
C ARG A 27 12.95 2.44 -17.81
N ASP A 28 13.13 1.39 -17.04
CA ASP A 28 14.12 0.33 -17.26
C ASP A 28 13.55 -0.93 -17.92
N GLY A 29 12.35 -0.83 -18.52
CA GLY A 29 11.70 -1.92 -19.26
C GLY A 29 10.81 -2.83 -18.43
N ASN A 30 10.74 -2.61 -17.12
CA ASN A 30 9.77 -3.21 -16.21
C ASN A 30 9.59 -2.30 -14.96
N TRP A 31 8.57 -2.54 -14.18
CA TRP A 31 8.27 -1.75 -12.98
C TRP A 31 9.35 -1.90 -11.90
N GLN A 32 10.03 -0.81 -11.60
CA GLN A 32 11.04 -0.74 -10.54
C GLN A 32 10.76 0.41 -9.58
N LEU A 33 11.26 0.30 -8.36
CA LEU A 33 11.15 1.35 -7.34
C LEU A 33 12.28 2.36 -7.50
N TYR A 34 11.92 3.62 -7.46
CA TYR A 34 12.85 4.75 -7.44
C TYR A 34 12.67 5.57 -6.18
N LYS A 35 13.76 6.12 -5.70
CA LYS A 35 13.78 7.14 -4.67
C LYS A 35 14.32 8.42 -5.28
N ALA A 36 13.58 9.51 -5.11
CA ALA A 36 14.01 10.87 -5.46
C ALA A 36 14.23 11.67 -4.19
N GLU A 37 15.27 12.45 -4.14
CA GLU A 37 15.64 13.29 -2.99
C GLU A 37 16.04 14.68 -3.45
N ILE A 38 15.55 15.71 -2.76
CA ILE A 38 15.95 17.11 -2.99
C ILE A 38 17.37 17.31 -2.44
N GLU A 39 18.33 17.55 -3.31
CA GLU A 39 19.75 17.63 -2.94
C GLU A 39 20.11 18.96 -2.29
N ARG A 40 19.57 20.07 -2.80
CA ARG A 40 19.86 21.42 -2.29
C ARG A 40 19.08 21.71 -1.02
N LYS A 41 19.77 22.16 0.02
CA LYS A 41 19.15 22.44 1.33
C LYS A 41 18.20 23.64 1.29
N GLU A 42 18.45 24.60 0.43
CA GLU A 42 17.63 25.80 0.21
C GLU A 42 16.30 25.49 -0.49
N ASP A 43 16.18 24.38 -1.21
CA ASP A 43 14.97 23.96 -1.88
C ASP A 43 14.04 23.27 -0.86
N LEU A 44 12.90 23.89 -0.56
CA LEU A 44 12.02 23.44 0.53
C LEU A 44 11.08 22.30 0.14
N ASN A 45 10.79 22.15 -1.15
CA ASN A 45 9.82 21.16 -1.64
C ASN A 45 10.08 20.84 -3.11
N PHE A 46 9.53 19.73 -3.60
CA PHE A 46 9.69 19.26 -4.98
C PHE A 46 9.26 20.27 -6.06
N PRO A 47 8.14 21.02 -5.96
CA PRO A 47 7.77 22.01 -6.97
C PRO A 47 8.82 23.11 -7.20
N ASN A 48 9.61 23.42 -6.18
CA ASN A 48 10.65 24.46 -6.24
C ASN A 48 12.06 23.86 -6.32
N ALA A 49 12.20 22.55 -6.32
CA ALA A 49 13.50 21.89 -6.36
C ALA A 49 14.20 22.14 -7.70
N THR A 50 15.45 22.55 -7.62
CA THR A 50 16.31 22.82 -8.79
C THR A 50 17.29 21.69 -9.05
N LEU A 51 17.50 20.82 -8.08
CA LEU A 51 18.35 19.64 -8.19
C LEU A 51 17.73 18.49 -7.39
N ILE A 52 17.36 17.44 -8.10
CA ILE A 52 16.80 16.20 -7.56
C ILE A 52 17.75 15.06 -7.91
N LYS A 53 18.14 14.28 -6.91
CA LYS A 53 18.88 13.04 -7.08
C LYS A 53 17.90 11.89 -7.11
N GLU A 54 18.02 11.02 -8.11
CA GLU A 54 17.25 9.80 -8.22
C GLU A 54 18.14 8.57 -8.11
N GLU A 55 17.62 7.54 -7.47
CA GLU A 55 18.27 6.23 -7.39
C GLU A 55 17.23 5.12 -7.49
N VAL A 56 17.60 4.02 -8.16
CA VAL A 56 16.77 2.82 -8.23
C VAL A 56 16.97 2.00 -6.95
N LEU A 57 15.85 1.59 -6.34
CA LEU A 57 15.85 0.70 -5.18
C LEU A 57 15.65 -0.74 -5.66
N LEU A 58 16.50 -1.69 -5.22
CA LEU A 58 16.38 -3.12 -5.53
C LEU A 58 16.29 -3.43 -7.04
N PRO A 59 17.25 -3.00 -7.87
CA PRO A 59 17.15 -3.16 -9.34
C PRO A 59 17.01 -4.62 -9.74
N SER A 60 16.09 -4.92 -10.68
CA SER A 60 15.86 -6.25 -11.22
C SER A 60 15.35 -6.17 -12.66
N LYS A 61 15.75 -7.13 -13.50
CA LYS A 61 15.23 -7.25 -14.86
C LYS A 61 14.05 -8.21 -14.99
N THR A 62 13.74 -8.96 -13.95
CA THR A 62 12.77 -10.06 -14.01
C THR A 62 11.67 -9.97 -12.97
N VAL A 63 11.79 -9.06 -12.00
CA VAL A 63 10.86 -8.90 -10.89
C VAL A 63 10.28 -7.50 -10.96
N GLU A 64 8.98 -7.40 -11.00
CA GLU A 64 8.24 -6.14 -10.95
C GLU A 64 8.03 -5.69 -9.51
N ARG A 65 8.16 -4.37 -9.25
CA ARG A 65 7.90 -3.77 -7.94
C ARG A 65 7.13 -2.47 -8.11
N MET A 66 5.99 -2.38 -7.43
CA MET A 66 5.01 -1.31 -7.61
C MET A 66 4.44 -0.80 -6.28
N TYR A 67 3.75 0.32 -6.35
CA TYR A 67 2.97 0.92 -5.25
C TYR A 67 3.76 1.10 -3.95
N PRO A 68 4.95 1.73 -3.98
CA PRO A 68 5.74 1.93 -2.78
C PRO A 68 5.05 2.89 -1.79
N LYS A 69 5.22 2.60 -0.49
CA LYS A 69 4.77 3.48 0.60
C LYS A 69 5.80 3.51 1.71
N PHE A 70 6.22 4.71 2.11
CA PHE A 70 7.05 4.88 3.28
C PHE A 70 6.36 4.39 4.55
N SER A 71 7.13 3.82 5.46
CA SER A 71 6.72 3.65 6.85
C SER A 71 6.53 5.01 7.52
N PRO A 72 5.71 5.11 8.59
CA PRO A 72 5.49 6.39 9.29
C PRO A 72 6.76 7.05 9.80
N ASP A 73 7.80 6.29 10.15
CA ASP A 73 9.10 6.79 10.59
C ASP A 73 10.09 7.07 9.44
N GLY A 74 9.69 6.79 8.19
CA GLY A 74 10.49 7.02 6.99
C GLY A 74 11.69 6.10 6.77
N LYS A 75 11.88 5.08 7.62
CA LYS A 75 13.05 4.18 7.54
C LYS A 75 12.87 3.00 6.62
N GLU A 76 11.64 2.70 6.26
CA GLU A 76 11.28 1.55 5.46
C GLU A 76 10.35 1.94 4.32
N VAL A 77 10.35 1.11 3.28
CA VAL A 77 9.43 1.24 2.14
C VAL A 77 8.72 -0.10 1.95
N ALA A 78 7.41 -0.11 2.11
CA ALA A 78 6.58 -1.23 1.70
C ALA A 78 6.28 -1.13 0.20
N PHE A 79 6.14 -2.27 -0.47
CA PHE A 79 5.85 -2.34 -1.91
C PHE A 79 5.21 -3.68 -2.26
N ILE A 80 4.56 -3.73 -3.42
CA ILE A 80 4.03 -4.97 -3.99
C ILE A 80 5.03 -5.52 -5.02
N GLU A 81 5.45 -6.77 -4.84
CA GLU A 81 6.30 -7.51 -5.75
C GLU A 81 5.46 -8.50 -6.58
N ASP A 82 5.74 -8.54 -7.89
CA ASP A 82 5.06 -9.39 -8.88
C ASP A 82 3.52 -9.31 -8.77
N ARG A 83 3.01 -8.15 -8.36
CA ARG A 83 1.57 -7.82 -8.19
C ARG A 83 0.83 -8.57 -7.09
N ILE A 84 1.48 -9.49 -6.38
CA ILE A 84 0.81 -10.40 -5.44
C ILE A 84 1.44 -10.46 -4.03
N ARG A 85 2.67 -9.97 -3.85
CA ARG A 85 3.39 -10.09 -2.57
C ARG A 85 3.65 -8.74 -1.95
N LEU A 86 3.14 -8.50 -0.75
CA LEU A 86 3.54 -7.34 0.05
C LEU A 86 4.91 -7.63 0.69
N LYS A 87 5.86 -6.75 0.45
CA LYS A 87 7.21 -6.78 1.01
C LYS A 87 7.61 -5.44 1.59
N VAL A 88 8.62 -5.44 2.43
CA VAL A 88 9.19 -4.24 3.04
C VAL A 88 10.69 -4.22 2.88
N LEU A 89 11.21 -3.12 2.35
CA LEU A 89 12.64 -2.80 2.26
C LEU A 89 13.03 -1.91 3.44
N ASN A 90 14.02 -2.29 4.20
CA ASN A 90 14.68 -1.41 5.16
C ASN A 90 15.76 -0.59 4.41
N LEU A 91 15.63 0.73 4.42
CA LEU A 91 16.48 1.65 3.63
C LEU A 91 17.90 1.77 4.14
N GLU A 92 18.14 1.50 5.43
CA GLU A 92 19.48 1.55 6.02
C GLU A 92 20.28 0.28 5.74
N THR A 93 19.62 -0.89 5.88
CA THR A 93 20.29 -2.18 5.78
C THR A 93 20.17 -2.85 4.42
N ASN A 94 19.32 -2.30 3.53
CA ASN A 94 18.93 -2.89 2.24
C ASN A 94 18.35 -4.32 2.35
N LYS A 95 17.84 -4.69 3.52
CA LYS A 95 17.20 -5.99 3.72
C LYS A 95 15.72 -5.92 3.39
N VAL A 96 15.26 -6.94 2.67
CA VAL A 96 13.84 -7.11 2.33
C VAL A 96 13.25 -8.20 3.21
N ARG A 97 12.07 -7.93 3.80
CA ARG A 97 11.24 -8.95 4.46
C ARG A 97 9.91 -9.11 3.74
N GLN A 98 9.40 -10.31 3.75
CA GLN A 98 8.10 -10.64 3.17
C GLN A 98 6.99 -10.48 4.22
N ILE A 99 5.87 -9.88 3.83
CA ILE A 99 4.67 -9.73 4.67
C ILE A 99 3.60 -10.73 4.23
N THR A 100 3.33 -10.82 2.90
CA THR A 100 2.43 -11.84 2.34
C THR A 100 3.16 -12.71 1.33
N ASP A 101 2.76 -13.97 1.21
CA ASP A 101 3.41 -14.96 0.33
C ASP A 101 2.86 -14.99 -1.10
N GLY A 102 1.82 -14.19 -1.37
CA GLY A 102 1.14 -14.14 -2.66
C GLY A 102 -0.01 -15.13 -2.81
N SER A 103 -0.29 -15.96 -1.80
CA SER A 103 -1.42 -16.92 -1.83
C SER A 103 -2.78 -16.24 -1.70
N THR A 104 -2.80 -14.99 -1.29
CA THR A 104 -4.00 -14.20 -0.96
C THR A 104 -4.38 -13.20 -2.05
N TRP A 105 -3.73 -13.25 -3.20
CA TRP A 105 -4.00 -12.39 -4.35
C TRP A 105 -3.64 -13.09 -5.66
N TYR A 106 -4.12 -12.55 -6.80
CA TYR A 106 -3.76 -13.07 -8.13
C TYR A 106 -3.19 -11.97 -9.03
N SER A 107 -2.28 -12.33 -9.90
CA SER A 107 -1.44 -11.38 -10.66
C SER A 107 -2.18 -10.55 -11.73
N LEU A 108 -3.38 -10.96 -12.14
CA LEU A 108 -4.11 -10.30 -13.22
C LEU A 108 -4.71 -8.94 -12.84
N SER A 109 -4.88 -8.67 -11.54
CA SER A 109 -5.55 -7.46 -11.05
C SER A 109 -4.63 -6.28 -10.75
N GLY A 110 -3.34 -6.35 -11.08
CA GLY A 110 -2.42 -5.22 -10.96
C GLY A 110 -1.92 -4.90 -9.55
N GLY A 111 -2.34 -5.62 -8.53
CA GLY A 111 -1.99 -5.39 -7.12
C GLY A 111 -3.22 -5.12 -6.27
N PHE A 112 -3.01 -4.85 -4.99
CA PHE A 112 -4.04 -4.64 -3.99
C PHE A 112 -3.74 -3.41 -3.13
N ASN A 113 -4.78 -2.83 -2.53
CA ASN A 113 -4.61 -1.70 -1.63
C ASN A 113 -4.10 -2.18 -0.26
N TYR A 114 -3.17 -1.43 0.29
CA TYR A 114 -2.65 -1.65 1.64
C TYR A 114 -2.27 -0.33 2.30
N ALA A 115 -2.20 -0.29 3.62
CA ALA A 115 -1.76 0.88 4.38
C ALA A 115 -1.01 0.46 5.65
N TRP A 116 0.09 1.18 5.96
CA TRP A 116 0.75 1.12 7.24
C TRP A 116 -0.17 1.64 8.35
N SER A 117 -0.15 1.01 9.52
CA SER A 117 -0.68 1.64 10.74
C SER A 117 0.16 2.86 11.12
N PRO A 118 -0.42 3.87 11.80
CA PRO A 118 0.33 5.05 12.21
C PRO A 118 1.55 4.77 13.10
N ASP A 119 1.53 3.67 13.86
CA ASP A 119 2.65 3.22 14.70
C ASP A 119 3.66 2.34 13.95
N GLY A 120 3.43 2.04 12.66
CA GLY A 120 4.30 1.24 11.82
C GLY A 120 4.37 -0.25 12.15
N LYS A 121 3.48 -0.76 13.03
CA LYS A 121 3.54 -2.16 13.48
C LYS A 121 2.65 -3.11 12.70
N TRP A 122 1.68 -2.57 11.95
CA TRP A 122 0.67 -3.33 11.26
C TRP A 122 0.48 -2.84 9.84
N PHE A 123 -0.04 -3.73 9.00
CA PHE A 123 -0.68 -3.39 7.73
C PHE A 123 -2.15 -3.75 7.77
N THR A 124 -2.99 -2.86 7.24
CA THR A 124 -4.28 -3.26 6.72
C THR A 124 -4.18 -3.41 5.21
N LEU A 125 -4.84 -4.39 4.64
CA LEU A 125 -4.77 -4.68 3.21
C LEU A 125 -6.04 -5.37 2.69
N GLU A 126 -6.24 -5.27 1.38
CA GLU A 126 -7.20 -6.11 0.65
C GLU A 126 -6.60 -7.49 0.43
N PHE A 127 -7.43 -8.52 0.55
CA PHE A 127 -7.02 -9.88 0.22
C PHE A 127 -8.22 -10.71 -0.25
N ILE A 128 -7.94 -11.79 -0.97
CA ILE A 128 -8.95 -12.77 -1.36
C ILE A 128 -8.96 -13.86 -0.32
N GLY A 129 -9.92 -13.77 0.60
CA GLY A 129 -10.11 -14.75 1.65
C GLY A 129 -10.87 -15.98 1.16
N ASN A 130 -10.62 -17.12 1.81
CA ASN A 130 -11.39 -18.37 1.59
C ASN A 130 -11.50 -18.84 0.12
N LYS A 131 -10.59 -18.38 -0.76
CA LYS A 131 -10.59 -18.66 -2.21
C LYS A 131 -11.89 -18.22 -2.92
N HIS A 132 -12.51 -17.17 -2.42
CA HIS A 132 -13.75 -16.61 -2.98
C HIS A 132 -13.46 -15.49 -4.01
N ASP A 133 -12.58 -15.75 -4.96
CA ASP A 133 -12.39 -14.87 -6.11
C ASP A 133 -13.73 -14.63 -6.85
N PRO A 134 -14.12 -13.39 -7.18
CA PRO A 134 -13.37 -12.14 -7.11
C PRO A 134 -13.61 -11.29 -5.84
N TYR A 135 -14.23 -11.82 -4.83
CA TYR A 135 -14.61 -11.04 -3.64
C TYR A 135 -13.42 -10.81 -2.71
N THR A 136 -13.19 -9.56 -2.39
CA THR A 136 -12.12 -9.16 -1.48
C THR A 136 -12.63 -8.88 -0.08
N ASP A 137 -11.84 -9.23 0.90
CA ASP A 137 -12.00 -8.89 2.31
C ASP A 137 -10.90 -7.91 2.74
N ILE A 138 -11.06 -7.29 3.91
CA ILE A 138 -10.04 -6.50 4.56
C ILE A 138 -9.34 -7.34 5.63
N ALA A 139 -8.03 -7.30 5.61
CA ALA A 139 -7.19 -8.00 6.58
C ALA A 139 -6.28 -7.09 7.37
N LEU A 140 -5.83 -7.62 8.50
CA LEU A 140 -4.77 -7.09 9.35
C LEU A 140 -3.62 -8.10 9.38
N VAL A 141 -2.38 -7.61 9.24
CA VAL A 141 -1.16 -8.43 9.35
C VAL A 141 -0.04 -7.65 10.03
N SER A 142 0.78 -8.34 10.82
CA SER A 142 1.93 -7.72 11.47
C SER A 142 2.99 -7.26 10.46
N ALA A 143 3.53 -6.06 10.66
CA ALA A 143 4.54 -5.48 9.77
C ALA A 143 5.93 -6.13 9.93
N ASP A 144 6.15 -6.98 10.92
CA ASP A 144 7.39 -7.75 11.08
C ASP A 144 7.43 -9.02 10.21
N GLY A 145 6.32 -9.35 9.53
CA GLY A 145 6.19 -10.51 8.66
C GLY A 145 6.08 -11.85 9.37
N LYS A 146 5.83 -11.88 10.69
CA LYS A 146 5.78 -13.11 11.50
C LYS A 146 4.39 -13.53 11.95
N GLY A 147 3.40 -12.65 11.77
CA GLY A 147 2.03 -12.93 12.18
C GLY A 147 1.19 -13.60 11.09
N GLU A 148 0.11 -14.26 11.51
CA GLU A 148 -0.92 -14.71 10.59
C GLU A 148 -1.77 -13.52 10.11
N LEU A 149 -2.31 -13.63 8.90
CA LEU A 149 -3.23 -12.66 8.35
C LEU A 149 -4.61 -12.87 9.01
N VAL A 150 -5.14 -11.80 9.62
CA VAL A 150 -6.44 -11.81 10.29
C VAL A 150 -7.48 -11.17 9.39
N ASN A 151 -8.49 -11.94 8.96
CA ASN A 151 -9.63 -11.42 8.20
C ASN A 151 -10.55 -10.60 9.12
N LEU A 152 -10.72 -9.32 8.83
CA LEU A 152 -11.53 -8.39 9.63
C LEU A 152 -13.00 -8.34 9.18
N THR A 153 -13.27 -8.53 7.90
CA THR A 153 -14.63 -8.40 7.35
C THR A 153 -15.34 -9.75 7.23
N ASN A 154 -14.61 -10.78 6.83
CA ASN A 154 -15.09 -12.16 6.67
C ASN A 154 -16.50 -12.21 6.06
N SER A 155 -16.68 -11.51 4.96
CA SER A 155 -17.98 -11.33 4.31
C SER A 155 -17.99 -11.96 2.92
N GLY A 156 -19.17 -12.28 2.40
CA GLY A 156 -19.32 -12.72 1.01
C GLY A 156 -19.48 -11.54 0.03
N TYR A 157 -19.10 -10.34 0.42
CA TYR A 157 -19.21 -9.09 -0.37
C TYR A 157 -17.85 -8.46 -0.53
N THR A 158 -17.61 -7.81 -1.66
CA THR A 158 -16.38 -7.03 -1.88
C THR A 158 -16.23 -5.95 -0.81
N SER A 159 -15.08 -5.94 -0.18
CA SER A 159 -14.63 -4.89 0.73
C SER A 159 -13.27 -4.38 0.26
N SER A 160 -13.09 -3.05 0.18
CA SER A 160 -11.91 -2.46 -0.45
C SER A 160 -11.46 -1.14 0.19
N SER A 161 -10.31 -0.64 -0.27
CA SER A 161 -9.75 0.66 0.09
C SER A 161 -9.57 0.91 1.60
N PRO A 162 -8.94 -0.02 2.35
CA PRO A 162 -8.77 0.12 3.78
C PRO A 162 -7.87 1.30 4.13
N LYS A 163 -8.27 2.09 5.14
CA LYS A 163 -7.52 3.24 5.65
C LYS A 163 -7.59 3.29 7.16
N TRP A 164 -6.46 3.50 7.79
CA TRP A 164 -6.38 3.76 9.22
C TRP A 164 -7.00 5.11 9.57
N THR A 165 -7.68 5.18 10.69
CA THR A 165 -8.27 6.38 11.27
C THR A 165 -8.20 6.34 12.81
N MET A 166 -8.61 7.42 13.47
CA MET A 166 -8.62 7.54 14.93
C MET A 166 -7.26 7.15 15.55
N ASP A 167 -6.17 7.70 15.00
CA ASP A 167 -4.79 7.45 15.43
C ASP A 167 -4.40 5.94 15.49
N GLY A 168 -4.94 5.15 14.55
CA GLY A 168 -4.68 3.72 14.46
C GLY A 168 -5.63 2.85 15.29
N ASN A 169 -6.70 3.43 15.84
CA ASN A 169 -7.67 2.69 16.65
C ASN A 169 -8.86 2.16 15.84
N ALA A 170 -8.98 2.57 14.57
CA ALA A 170 -10.02 2.07 13.68
C ALA A 170 -9.53 2.01 12.23
N ILE A 171 -10.21 1.22 11.41
CA ILE A 171 -9.97 1.07 9.97
C ILE A 171 -11.28 1.36 9.25
N LEU A 172 -11.26 2.37 8.36
CA LEU A 172 -12.33 2.64 7.40
C LEU A 172 -12.12 1.81 6.14
N PHE A 173 -13.18 1.35 5.53
CA PHE A 173 -13.16 0.66 4.24
C PHE A 173 -14.49 0.83 3.52
N THR A 174 -14.50 0.56 2.21
CA THR A 174 -15.74 0.51 1.43
C THR A 174 -16.22 -0.92 1.27
N THR A 175 -17.53 -1.14 1.14
CA THR A 175 -18.11 -2.47 0.96
C THR A 175 -19.41 -2.41 0.16
N GLU A 176 -19.63 -3.42 -0.66
CA GLU A 176 -20.87 -3.64 -1.41
C GLU A 176 -22.00 -4.25 -0.57
N ARG A 177 -21.81 -4.48 0.71
CA ARG A 177 -22.69 -5.32 1.55
C ARG A 177 -24.11 -4.76 1.67
N TYR A 178 -24.25 -3.44 1.84
CA TYR A 178 -25.53 -2.78 2.11
C TYR A 178 -25.98 -1.85 0.97
N GLY A 179 -25.08 -1.57 0.02
CA GLY A 179 -25.37 -0.69 -1.10
C GLY A 179 -26.40 -1.25 -2.07
N MET A 180 -27.02 -0.35 -2.84
CA MET A 180 -27.97 -0.72 -3.89
C MET A 180 -27.23 -1.51 -4.98
N ARG A 181 -27.71 -2.71 -5.28
CA ARG A 181 -27.15 -3.56 -6.33
C ARG A 181 -27.62 -3.13 -7.71
N ASN A 182 -26.70 -3.04 -8.62
CA ASN A 182 -27.01 -2.78 -10.02
C ASN A 182 -27.57 -4.02 -10.70
N HIS A 183 -28.34 -3.78 -11.76
CA HIS A 183 -28.87 -4.85 -12.61
C HIS A 183 -27.74 -5.62 -13.30
N ALA A 184 -27.89 -6.94 -13.42
CA ALA A 184 -26.96 -7.83 -14.15
C ALA A 184 -25.53 -7.87 -13.61
N SER A 185 -25.32 -7.79 -12.30
CA SER A 185 -24.00 -7.95 -11.64
C SER A 185 -22.93 -6.93 -12.05
N TRP A 186 -23.34 -5.74 -12.47
CA TRP A 186 -22.42 -4.63 -12.79
C TRP A 186 -22.00 -3.85 -11.54
N GLY A 187 -21.78 -4.53 -10.43
CA GLY A 187 -21.38 -3.92 -9.16
C GLY A 187 -22.56 -3.47 -8.31
N SER A 188 -22.24 -2.83 -7.23
CA SER A 188 -23.19 -2.17 -6.32
C SER A 188 -22.70 -0.78 -5.93
N LEU A 189 -23.53 0.00 -5.27
CA LEU A 189 -23.08 1.20 -4.61
C LEU A 189 -22.34 0.81 -3.34
N ASP A 190 -21.17 1.40 -3.12
CA ASP A 190 -20.39 1.14 -1.93
C ASP A 190 -20.87 1.96 -0.74
N ASP A 191 -20.95 1.32 0.40
CA ASP A 191 -21.07 1.97 1.70
C ASP A 191 -19.70 2.09 2.37
N VAL A 192 -19.55 3.07 3.24
CA VAL A 192 -18.38 3.22 4.09
C VAL A 192 -18.65 2.56 5.43
N MET A 193 -17.78 1.64 5.81
CA MET A 193 -17.82 0.96 7.11
C MET A 193 -16.54 1.18 7.91
N MET A 194 -16.62 0.94 9.20
CA MET A 194 -15.50 1.06 10.13
C MET A 194 -15.42 -0.16 11.04
N VAL A 195 -14.18 -0.65 11.22
CA VAL A 195 -13.84 -1.66 12.22
C VAL A 195 -12.97 -1.01 13.30
N PHE A 196 -13.37 -1.16 14.55
CA PHE A 196 -12.55 -0.76 15.69
C PHE A 196 -11.58 -1.87 16.06
N VAL A 197 -10.32 -1.51 16.30
CA VAL A 197 -9.28 -2.48 16.69
C VAL A 197 -9.13 -2.64 18.19
N ASN A 198 -9.85 -1.84 18.97
CA ASN A 198 -9.94 -1.99 20.42
C ASN A 198 -11.31 -1.56 20.96
N GLN A 199 -11.71 -2.18 22.07
CA GLN A 199 -13.01 -1.98 22.70
C GLN A 199 -13.18 -0.58 23.28
N ASP A 200 -12.13 -0.04 23.91
CA ASP A 200 -12.20 1.29 24.57
C ASP A 200 -12.54 2.41 23.58
N THR A 201 -12.05 2.30 22.35
CA THR A 201 -12.37 3.28 21.30
C THR A 201 -13.80 3.10 20.81
N TYR A 202 -14.25 1.85 20.64
CA TYR A 202 -15.64 1.56 20.29
C TYR A 202 -16.62 2.11 21.32
N ASP A 203 -16.36 1.92 22.61
CA ASP A 203 -17.24 2.35 23.70
C ASP A 203 -17.34 3.89 23.83
N LYS A 204 -16.37 4.62 23.28
CA LYS A 204 -16.34 6.10 23.27
C LYS A 204 -16.93 6.72 21.99
N PHE A 205 -17.12 5.92 20.96
CA PHE A 205 -17.67 6.36 19.67
C PHE A 205 -19.18 6.48 19.70
#